data_7bc0c98e4e9b0018ec0e50cbacb9e617
#
_entry.id   7bc0c98e4e9b0018ec0e50cbacb9e617
#
_cell.length_a   1.000
_cell.length_b   1.000
_cell.length_c   1.000
_cell.angle_alpha   90.00
_cell.angle_beta   90.00
_cell.angle_gamma   90.00
#
_symmetry.space_group_name_H-M   'P 1'
#
loop_
_entity.id
_entity.type
_entity.pdbx_description
1 polymer ?
#
loop_
_entity_poly.entity_id
_entity_poly.type
_entity_poly.pdbx_seq_one_letter_code
_entity_poly.pdbx_strand_id
1 'polypeptide(L)'
;MDDSILDSIKKILGMPPAYDAFDTDLVIHINSVFGILAQLGVGPEGGFSISDNTTLWKAYLGDSKDLEMVKSYIALKVRLIFDPPTTGAVMDAMKEQIREYEWRLNVQVDH
;
A
#
# COMPACT_ATOMS: atom_id res chain seq x y z
N MET A 1 15.07 -8.17 -6.82
CA MET A 1 14.09 -9.26 -6.91
C MET A 1 12.70 -8.70 -6.72
N ASP A 2 11.78 -9.11 -7.58
CA ASP A 2 10.40 -8.62 -7.49
C ASP A 2 9.65 -9.35 -6.40
N ASP A 3 9.03 -8.59 -5.52
CA ASP A 3 8.26 -9.16 -4.42
C ASP A 3 6.77 -9.12 -4.71
N SER A 4 6.07 -10.11 -4.17
CA SER A 4 4.60 -10.13 -4.19
C SER A 4 4.06 -8.95 -3.39
N ILE A 5 3.06 -8.27 -3.95
CA ILE A 5 2.42 -7.15 -3.27
C ILE A 5 1.79 -7.61 -1.96
N LEU A 6 0.98 -8.67 -2.01
CA LEU A 6 0.31 -9.19 -0.82
C LEU A 6 1.31 -9.68 0.22
N ASP A 7 2.29 -10.48 -0.19
CA ASP A 7 3.26 -11.02 0.76
C ASP A 7 4.12 -9.92 1.41
N SER A 8 4.47 -8.88 0.64
CA SER A 8 5.22 -7.75 1.19
C SER A 8 4.43 -7.02 2.28
N ILE A 9 3.16 -6.78 2.04
CA ILE A 9 2.31 -6.11 3.03
C ILE A 9 2.14 -6.98 4.27
N LYS A 10 1.94 -8.30 4.09
CA LYS A 10 1.85 -9.23 5.22
C LYS A 10 3.12 -9.18 6.05
N LYS A 11 4.28 -9.17 5.41
CA LYS A 11 5.57 -9.10 6.11
C LYS A 11 5.70 -7.83 6.95
N ILE A 12 5.31 -6.70 6.37
CA ILE A 12 5.37 -5.42 7.10
C ILE A 12 4.42 -5.44 8.30
N LEU A 13 3.28 -6.09 8.17
CA LEU A 13 2.32 -6.22 9.27
C LEU A 13 2.71 -7.29 10.29
N GLY A 14 3.82 -7.99 10.07
CA GLY A 14 4.29 -9.01 11.00
C GLY A 14 3.69 -10.39 10.80
N MET A 15 3.08 -10.63 9.64
CA MET A 15 2.47 -11.93 9.34
C MET A 15 3.37 -12.76 8.44
N PRO A 16 3.55 -14.06 8.72
CA PRO A 16 4.26 -14.95 7.79
C PRO A 16 3.47 -15.08 6.48
N PRO A 17 4.14 -15.18 5.32
CA PRO A 17 3.45 -15.35 4.06
C PRO A 17 2.56 -16.59 4.00
N ALA A 18 2.91 -17.64 4.72
CA ALA A 18 2.14 -18.88 4.75
C ALA A 18 0.84 -18.76 5.55
N TYR A 19 0.69 -17.73 6.37
CA TYR A 19 -0.51 -17.53 7.15
C TYR A 19 -1.53 -16.79 6.31
N ASP A 20 -2.57 -17.48 5.89
CA ASP A 20 -3.50 -16.98 4.89
C ASP A 20 -4.90 -16.63 5.42
N ALA A 21 -5.09 -16.68 6.74
CA ALA A 21 -6.41 -16.46 7.34
C ALA A 21 -7.01 -15.10 7.00
N PHE A 22 -6.18 -14.09 6.77
CA PHE A 22 -6.64 -12.72 6.49
C PHE A 22 -6.38 -12.27 5.06
N ASP A 23 -5.98 -13.18 4.17
CA ASP A 23 -5.61 -12.79 2.81
C ASP A 23 -6.73 -12.08 2.07
N THR A 24 -7.96 -12.58 2.17
CA THR A 24 -9.10 -11.95 1.50
C THR A 24 -9.32 -10.52 2.00
N ASP A 25 -9.28 -10.34 3.33
CA ASP A 25 -9.46 -9.00 3.92
C ASP A 25 -8.34 -8.06 3.49
N LEU A 26 -7.10 -8.55 3.50
CA LEU A 26 -5.96 -7.73 3.10
C LEU A 26 -6.04 -7.32 1.63
N VAL A 27 -6.47 -8.24 0.76
CA VAL A 27 -6.65 -7.93 -0.65
C VAL A 27 -7.67 -6.80 -0.83
N ILE A 28 -8.78 -6.85 -0.11
CA ILE A 28 -9.80 -5.81 -0.16
C ILE A 28 -9.21 -4.46 0.27
N HIS A 29 -8.49 -4.43 1.38
CA HIS A 29 -7.89 -3.19 1.87
C HIS A 29 -6.82 -2.66 0.93
N ILE A 30 -5.97 -3.52 0.41
CA ILE A 30 -4.93 -3.14 -0.53
C ILE A 30 -5.55 -2.53 -1.79
N ASN A 31 -6.58 -3.16 -2.32
CA ASN A 31 -7.26 -2.66 -3.52
C ASN A 31 -7.94 -1.31 -3.27
N SER A 32 -8.47 -1.10 -2.07
CA SER A 32 -9.04 0.21 -1.70
C SER A 32 -7.96 1.29 -1.75
N VAL A 33 -6.76 0.99 -1.27
CA VAL A 33 -5.65 1.94 -1.32
C VAL A 33 -5.20 2.20 -2.76
N PHE A 34 -5.18 1.17 -3.60
CA PHE A 34 -4.89 1.37 -5.03
C PHE A 34 -5.90 2.32 -5.67
N GLY A 35 -7.16 2.26 -5.25
CA GLY A 35 -8.17 3.20 -5.72
C GLY A 35 -7.85 4.64 -5.35
N ILE A 36 -7.39 4.86 -4.12
CA ILE A 36 -6.96 6.19 -3.67
C ILE A 36 -5.74 6.66 -4.48
N LEU A 37 -4.77 5.78 -4.68
CA LEU A 37 -3.58 6.11 -5.47
C LEU A 37 -3.94 6.49 -6.91
N ALA A 38 -4.90 5.79 -7.51
CA ALA A 38 -5.36 6.13 -8.84
C ALA A 38 -5.95 7.54 -8.89
N GLN A 39 -6.69 7.94 -7.85
CA GLN A 39 -7.23 9.29 -7.76
C GLN A 39 -6.13 10.33 -7.59
N LEU A 40 -5.02 9.97 -6.97
CA LEU A 40 -3.86 10.85 -6.85
C LEU A 40 -3.04 10.91 -8.15
N GLY A 41 -3.37 10.10 -9.14
CA GLY A 41 -2.64 10.05 -10.40
C GLY A 41 -1.47 9.07 -10.38
N VAL A 42 -1.43 8.15 -9.42
CA VAL A 42 -0.33 7.20 -9.28
C VAL A 42 -0.76 5.84 -9.82
N GLY A 43 0.11 5.23 -10.62
CA GLY A 43 -0.12 3.91 -11.17
C GLY A 43 -0.72 3.93 -12.56
N PRO A 44 -1.13 2.76 -13.07
CA PRO A 44 -1.65 2.66 -14.41
C PRO A 44 -2.95 3.44 -14.59
N GLU A 45 -3.13 3.99 -15.77
CA GLU A 45 -4.40 4.61 -16.15
C GLU A 45 -5.49 3.54 -16.09
N GLY A 46 -6.61 3.86 -15.46
CA GLY A 46 -7.67 2.88 -15.26
C GLY A 46 -7.59 2.13 -13.94
N GLY A 47 -6.54 2.36 -13.16
CA GLY A 47 -6.43 1.77 -11.84
C GLY A 47 -5.68 0.44 -11.83
N PHE A 48 -5.56 -0.13 -10.64
CA PHE A 48 -4.83 -1.38 -10.43
C PHE A 48 -5.46 -2.14 -9.27
N SER A 49 -5.40 -3.46 -9.33
CA SER A 49 -5.89 -4.31 -8.24
C SER A 49 -5.16 -5.64 -8.23
N ILE A 50 -5.21 -6.32 -7.09
CA ILE A 50 -4.68 -7.68 -6.95
C ILE A 50 -5.82 -8.60 -6.53
N SER A 51 -5.63 -9.91 -6.74
CA SER A 51 -6.58 -10.91 -6.28
C SER A 51 -5.94 -11.96 -5.37
N ASP A 52 -4.61 -12.09 -5.44
CA ASP A 52 -3.87 -13.06 -4.63
C ASP A 52 -2.41 -12.63 -4.52
N ASN A 53 -1.54 -13.55 -4.10
CA ASN A 53 -0.13 -13.24 -3.89
C ASN A 53 0.74 -13.43 -5.15
N THR A 54 0.15 -13.62 -6.31
CA THR A 54 0.94 -13.82 -7.53
C THR A 54 1.33 -12.52 -8.23
N THR A 55 0.65 -11.41 -7.91
CA THR A 55 0.95 -10.12 -8.54
C THR A 55 2.12 -9.46 -7.85
N LEU A 56 3.10 -9.05 -8.64
CA LEU A 56 4.34 -8.45 -8.15
C LEU A 56 4.30 -6.93 -8.26
N TRP A 57 5.09 -6.26 -7.44
CA TRP A 57 5.18 -4.79 -7.47
C TRP A 57 5.54 -4.26 -8.84
N LYS A 58 6.36 -5.00 -9.57
CA LYS A 58 6.78 -4.58 -10.91
C LYS A 58 5.59 -4.42 -11.86
N ALA A 59 4.56 -5.23 -11.69
CA ALA A 59 3.36 -5.13 -12.51
C ALA A 59 2.61 -3.82 -12.27
N TYR A 60 2.80 -3.22 -11.08
CA TYR A 60 2.11 -1.98 -10.73
C TYR A 60 2.86 -0.74 -11.23
N LEU A 61 4.11 -0.58 -10.88
CA LEU A 61 4.88 0.64 -11.17
C LEU A 61 6.15 0.41 -11.98
N GLY A 62 6.49 -0.83 -12.31
CA GLY A 62 7.75 -1.13 -12.99
C GLY A 62 8.94 -0.72 -12.13
N ASP A 63 9.86 0.03 -12.74
CA ASP A 63 11.09 0.47 -12.07
C ASP A 63 11.00 1.92 -11.57
N SER A 64 9.79 2.39 -11.28
CA SER A 64 9.59 3.76 -10.80
C SER A 64 10.36 4.01 -9.51
N LYS A 65 10.98 5.20 -9.39
CA LYS A 65 11.64 5.59 -8.15
C LYS A 65 10.66 5.88 -7.01
N ASP A 66 9.37 6.00 -7.33
CA ASP A 66 8.34 6.23 -6.31
C ASP A 66 7.89 4.95 -5.63
N LEU A 67 8.36 3.79 -6.11
CA LEU A 67 7.88 2.50 -5.64
C LEU A 67 8.02 2.34 -4.12
N GLU A 68 9.17 2.73 -3.54
CA GLU A 68 9.38 2.55 -2.10
C GLU A 68 8.43 3.42 -1.29
N MET A 69 8.18 4.65 -1.73
CA MET A 69 7.21 5.52 -1.06
C MET A 69 5.80 4.95 -1.16
N VAL A 70 5.44 4.41 -2.33
CA VAL A 70 4.12 3.81 -2.54
C VAL A 70 3.95 2.58 -1.65
N LYS A 71 4.96 1.72 -1.55
CA LYS A 71 4.91 0.56 -0.63
C LYS A 71 4.66 1.01 0.80
N SER A 72 5.38 2.02 1.26
CA SER A 72 5.23 2.54 2.62
C SER A 72 3.84 3.13 2.83
N TYR A 73 3.35 3.86 1.86
CA TYR A 73 2.02 4.45 1.92
C TYR A 73 0.94 3.37 2.05
N ILE A 74 1.00 2.35 1.19
CA ILE A 74 0.03 1.26 1.22
C ILE A 74 0.07 0.54 2.57
N ALA A 75 1.28 0.24 3.05
CA ALA A 75 1.44 -0.46 4.32
C ALA A 75 0.83 0.34 5.49
N LEU A 76 1.06 1.65 5.53
CA LEU A 76 0.50 2.50 6.58
C LEU A 76 -1.02 2.56 6.51
N LYS A 77 -1.58 2.72 5.32
CA LYS A 77 -3.03 2.78 5.15
C LYS A 77 -3.69 1.47 5.55
N VAL A 78 -3.12 0.35 5.10
CA VAL A 78 -3.66 -0.97 5.43
C VAL A 78 -3.56 -1.22 6.92
N ARG A 79 -2.43 -0.84 7.54
CA ARG A 79 -2.26 -1.02 8.99
C ARG A 79 -3.30 -0.25 9.79
N LEU A 80 -3.62 0.98 9.39
CA LEU A 80 -4.63 1.76 10.10
C LEU A 80 -6.01 1.10 10.09
N ILE A 81 -6.31 0.35 9.03
CA ILE A 81 -7.59 -0.33 8.89
C ILE A 81 -7.55 -1.69 9.58
N PHE A 82 -6.48 -2.46 9.36
CA PHE A 82 -6.41 -3.86 9.75
C PHE A 82 -5.85 -4.05 11.16
N ASP A 83 -4.85 -3.27 11.54
CA ASP A 83 -4.15 -3.44 12.82
C ASP A 83 -3.69 -2.08 13.34
N PRO A 84 -4.65 -1.19 13.72
CA PRO A 84 -4.29 0.16 14.13
C PRO A 84 -3.48 0.16 15.42
N PRO A 85 -2.57 1.14 15.60
CA PRO A 85 -1.84 1.27 16.84
C PRO A 85 -2.78 1.61 17.99
N THR A 86 -2.38 1.22 19.21
CA THR A 86 -3.23 1.39 20.39
C THR A 86 -3.02 2.73 21.09
N THR A 87 -1.94 3.46 20.78
CA THR A 87 -1.69 4.76 21.41
C THR A 87 -2.03 5.89 20.46
N GLY A 88 -2.60 6.97 21.00
CA GLY A 88 -2.98 8.13 20.21
C GLY A 88 -1.79 8.81 19.55
N ALA A 89 -0.64 8.85 20.23
CA ALA A 89 0.55 9.49 19.68
C ALA A 89 1.05 8.76 18.44
N VAL A 90 1.08 7.43 18.45
CA VAL A 90 1.51 6.65 17.30
C VAL A 90 0.49 6.77 16.16
N MET A 91 -0.80 6.73 16.49
CA MET A 91 -1.87 6.91 15.52
C MET A 91 -1.72 8.25 14.79
N ASP A 92 -1.51 9.33 15.55
CA ASP A 92 -1.36 10.67 14.97
C ASP A 92 -0.12 10.77 14.08
N ALA A 93 0.99 10.16 14.51
CA ALA A 93 2.21 10.14 13.71
C ALA A 93 2.01 9.41 12.39
N MET A 94 1.30 8.28 12.42
CA MET A 94 1.01 7.52 11.20
C MET A 94 0.11 8.31 10.24
N LYS A 95 -0.90 8.98 10.78
CA LYS A 95 -1.80 9.81 9.95
C LYS A 95 -1.05 10.97 9.32
N GLU A 96 -0.14 11.58 10.06
CA GLU A 96 0.68 12.67 9.53
C GLU A 96 1.60 12.17 8.42
N GLN A 97 2.21 11.00 8.59
CA GLN A 97 3.06 10.40 7.58
C GLN A 97 2.26 10.07 6.31
N ILE A 98 1.04 9.57 6.47
CA ILE A 98 0.16 9.28 5.35
C ILE A 98 -0.16 10.56 4.57
N ARG A 99 -0.49 11.64 5.26
CA ARG A 99 -0.77 12.93 4.61
C ARG A 99 0.44 13.44 3.84
N GLU A 100 1.64 13.29 4.41
CA GLU A 100 2.86 13.71 3.74
C GLU A 100 3.10 12.90 2.47
N TYR A 101 2.91 11.57 2.52
CA TYR A 101 3.05 10.74 1.33
C TYR A 101 2.03 11.11 0.26
N GLU A 102 0.79 11.35 0.65
CA GLU A 102 -0.25 11.75 -0.31
C GLU A 102 0.13 13.04 -1.01
N TRP A 103 0.62 14.01 -0.25
CA TRP A 103 1.06 15.27 -0.82
C TRP A 103 2.25 15.08 -1.79
N ARG A 104 3.25 14.33 -1.35
CA ARG A 104 4.43 14.09 -2.18
C ARG A 104 4.09 13.34 -3.46
N LEU A 105 3.27 12.32 -3.37
CA LEU A 105 2.87 11.53 -4.54
C LEU A 105 2.05 12.37 -5.51
N ASN A 106 1.16 13.22 -5.00
CA ASN A 106 0.36 14.08 -5.86
C ASN A 106 1.21 15.13 -6.56
N VAL A 107 2.18 15.69 -5.86
CA VAL A 107 3.07 16.71 -6.44
C VAL A 107 3.94 16.12 -7.56
N GLN A 108 4.35 14.85 -7.42
CA GLN A 108 5.20 14.22 -8.43
C GLN A 108 4.46 13.87 -9.71
N VAL A 109 3.14 13.76 -9.65
CA VAL A 109 2.37 13.54 -10.86
C VAL A 109 2.46 14.79 -11.71
N ASP A 110 2.71 14.60 -13.00
CA ASP A 110 2.80 15.71 -13.93
C ASP A 110 1.42 16.28 -14.19
N HIS A 111 1.26 17.53 -13.86
CA HIS A 111 -0.01 18.22 -14.00
C HIS A 111 -0.01 19.14 -15.21
#